data_ac7114bccb5832df1bd5d8e425fdb1e2
#
_entry.id   ac7114bccb5832df1bd5d8e425fdb1e2
#
_cell.length_a   1.000
_cell.length_b   1.000
_cell.length_c   1.000
_cell.angle_alpha   90.00
_cell.angle_beta   90.00
_cell.angle_gamma   90.00
#
_symmetry.space_group_name_H-M   'P 1'
#
loop_
_entity.id
_entity.type
_entity.pdbx_description
1 polymer ?
#
loop_
_entity_poly.entity_id
_entity_poly.type
_entity_poly.pdbx_seq_one_letter_code
_entity_poly.pdbx_strand_id
1 'polypeptide(L)'
;MMNMQLPSWAYWAMGAGLACFIALVALSVRRHHGVKRSLFAAPYTLWMLVFTLLPCILIAYYAFTDTNGAFTLDNFRSFWDSNNSMRENLRALAGDEVAATVARGSVNVDTLVYSLWMAFLCTAISLLLGYPAALFMADRKMKMGSTIVVLFIIPMWMNFLLRTIAWMSLLEDNGLINAFLEWIGIGRKHLMYNQSAVLLGMVYNFLPFMV
;
A
#
# COMPACT_ATOMS: atom_id res chain seq x y z
N MET A 1 -0.30 6.93 28.01
CA MET A 1 0.95 6.37 27.45
C MET A 1 1.07 4.95 27.98
N MET A 2 0.68 3.95 27.17
CA MET A 2 0.84 2.54 27.56
C MET A 2 2.34 2.21 27.50
N ASN A 3 2.90 1.87 28.65
CA ASN A 3 4.25 1.32 28.75
C ASN A 3 4.22 -0.10 28.16
N MET A 4 4.40 -0.21 26.87
CA MET A 4 4.44 -1.48 26.15
C MET A 4 5.85 -2.07 26.37
N GLN A 5 6.06 -2.69 27.55
CA GLN A 5 7.28 -3.45 27.77
C GLN A 5 7.14 -4.79 27.07
N LEU A 6 7.99 -5.01 26.07
CA LEU A 6 8.11 -6.30 25.43
C LEU A 6 8.45 -7.37 26.48
N PRO A 7 7.81 -8.55 26.46
CA PRO A 7 8.12 -9.63 27.38
C PRO A 7 9.60 -10.03 27.25
N SER A 8 10.23 -10.39 28.35
CA SER A 8 11.67 -10.68 28.42
C SER A 8 12.14 -11.73 27.42
N TRP A 9 11.30 -12.70 27.09
CA TRP A 9 11.60 -13.72 26.07
C TRP A 9 11.74 -13.14 24.65
N ALA A 10 11.08 -12.00 24.34
CA ALA A 10 11.18 -11.38 23.02
C ALA A 10 12.59 -10.81 22.78
N TYR A 11 13.23 -10.28 23.82
CA TYR A 11 14.64 -9.84 23.72
C TYR A 11 15.59 -11.02 23.46
N TRP A 12 15.34 -12.17 24.10
CA TRP A 12 16.12 -13.38 23.87
C TRP A 12 15.89 -13.97 22.48
N ALA A 13 14.64 -13.97 22.01
CA ALA A 13 14.31 -14.45 20.65
C ALA A 13 14.95 -13.55 19.57
N MET A 14 14.95 -12.24 19.78
CA MET A 14 15.63 -11.29 18.89
C MET A 14 17.14 -11.51 18.88
N GLY A 15 17.75 -11.70 20.08
CA GLY A 15 19.18 -11.98 20.21
C GLY A 15 19.58 -13.30 19.56
N ALA A 16 18.80 -14.36 19.76
CA ALA A 16 19.01 -15.67 19.16
C ALA A 16 18.85 -15.64 17.63
N GLY A 17 17.85 -14.92 17.11
CA GLY A 17 17.65 -14.71 15.68
C GLY A 17 18.84 -13.98 15.03
N LEU A 18 19.32 -12.93 15.67
CA LEU A 18 20.49 -12.18 15.22
C LEU A 18 21.76 -13.03 15.24
N ALA A 19 21.97 -13.79 16.31
CA ALA A 19 23.12 -14.70 16.45
C ALA A 19 23.08 -15.82 15.40
N CYS A 20 21.92 -16.41 15.16
CA CYS A 20 21.73 -17.44 14.12
C CYS A 20 22.01 -16.89 12.73
N PHE A 21 21.55 -15.66 12.45
CA PHE A 21 21.82 -15.00 11.18
C PHE A 21 23.30 -14.68 10.99
N ILE A 22 23.98 -14.15 12.01
CA ILE A 22 25.42 -13.89 11.96
C ILE A 22 26.18 -15.19 11.73
N ALA A 23 25.77 -16.30 12.38
CA ALA A 23 26.35 -17.61 12.17
C ALA A 23 26.14 -18.13 10.73
N LEU A 24 24.94 -17.95 10.15
CA LEU A 24 24.64 -18.33 8.76
C LEU A 24 25.47 -17.52 7.75
N VAL A 25 25.61 -16.21 7.97
CA VAL A 25 26.46 -15.34 7.14
C VAL A 25 27.93 -15.76 7.26
N ALA A 26 28.40 -16.02 8.48
CA ALA A 26 29.77 -16.47 8.71
C ALA A 26 30.07 -17.85 8.07
N LEU A 27 29.10 -18.77 8.10
CA LEU A 27 29.20 -20.08 7.44
C LEU A 27 29.17 -19.96 5.91
N SER A 28 28.33 -19.06 5.38
CA SER A 28 28.26 -18.76 3.94
C SER A 28 29.57 -18.16 3.42
N VAL A 29 30.16 -17.26 4.19
CA VAL A 29 31.47 -16.64 3.88
C VAL A 29 32.59 -17.66 3.89
N ARG A 30 32.57 -18.64 4.82
CA ARG A 30 33.57 -19.72 4.89
C ARG A 30 33.49 -20.73 3.73
N ARG A 31 32.30 -20.90 3.14
CA ARG A 31 32.05 -21.95 2.13
C ARG A 31 32.40 -21.56 0.71
N HIS A 32 32.52 -20.27 0.42
CA HIS A 32 32.80 -19.75 -0.91
C HIS A 32 34.11 -18.94 -0.97
N HIS A 33 35.08 -19.45 -1.72
CA HIS A 33 36.35 -18.75 -2.01
C HIS A 33 36.22 -17.45 -2.83
N GLY A 34 34.98 -16.95 -3.03
CA GLY A 34 34.65 -15.69 -3.70
C GLY A 34 34.38 -14.51 -2.75
N VAL A 35 35.11 -14.44 -1.65
CA VAL A 35 34.84 -13.65 -0.43
C VAL A 35 34.69 -12.14 -0.64
N LYS A 36 35.26 -11.53 -1.67
CA LYS A 36 35.38 -10.06 -1.73
C LYS A 36 34.04 -9.32 -1.98
N ARG A 37 33.15 -9.83 -2.81
CA ARG A 37 31.86 -9.18 -3.10
C ARG A 37 30.77 -9.46 -2.05
N SER A 38 30.76 -10.66 -1.52
CA SER A 38 29.78 -11.07 -0.49
C SER A 38 29.98 -10.33 0.83
N LEU A 39 31.24 -10.03 1.20
CA LEU A 39 31.55 -9.31 2.43
C LEU A 39 31.05 -7.85 2.41
N PHE A 40 31.08 -7.20 1.26
CA PHE A 40 30.53 -5.85 1.11
C PHE A 40 28.99 -5.81 1.10
N ALA A 41 28.35 -6.89 0.67
CA ALA A 41 26.89 -7.02 0.68
C ALA A 41 26.34 -7.42 2.07
N ALA A 42 27.14 -8.04 2.92
CA ALA A 42 26.69 -8.55 4.21
C ALA A 42 26.06 -7.50 5.15
N PRO A 43 26.62 -6.30 5.35
CA PRO A 43 25.99 -5.29 6.20
C PRO A 43 24.64 -4.81 5.63
N TYR A 44 24.51 -4.70 4.32
CA TYR A 44 23.26 -4.32 3.67
C TYR A 44 22.18 -5.41 3.82
N THR A 45 22.56 -6.67 3.57
CA THR A 45 21.60 -7.79 3.73
C THR A 45 21.16 -7.97 5.17
N LEU A 46 22.08 -7.78 6.14
CA LEU A 46 21.75 -7.81 7.57
C LEU A 46 20.73 -6.69 7.91
N TRP A 47 20.99 -5.48 7.46
CA TRP A 47 20.10 -4.34 7.66
C TRP A 47 18.72 -4.62 7.07
N MET A 48 18.63 -5.03 5.81
CA MET A 48 17.36 -5.37 5.16
C MET A 48 16.60 -6.47 5.89
N LEU A 49 17.29 -7.53 6.31
CA LEU A 49 16.67 -8.64 7.06
C LEU A 49 16.10 -8.17 8.41
N VAL A 50 16.88 -7.42 9.18
CA VAL A 50 16.42 -6.91 10.49
C VAL A 50 15.21 -6.01 10.31
N PHE A 51 15.29 -5.02 9.43
CA PHE A 51 14.20 -4.05 9.25
C PHE A 51 12.98 -4.59 8.48
N THR A 52 13.11 -5.71 7.79
CA THR A 52 11.99 -6.37 7.12
C THR A 52 11.39 -7.50 7.96
N LEU A 53 12.23 -8.40 8.48
CA LEU A 53 11.72 -9.57 9.21
C LEU A 53 11.22 -9.23 10.61
N LEU A 54 11.89 -8.30 11.32
CA LEU A 54 11.50 -7.95 12.68
C LEU A 54 10.08 -7.37 12.75
N PRO A 55 9.68 -6.38 11.93
CA PRO A 55 8.30 -5.91 11.89
C PRO A 55 7.32 -7.02 11.49
N CYS A 56 7.67 -7.89 10.52
CA CYS A 56 6.81 -9.00 10.13
C CYS A 56 6.58 -10.00 11.26
N ILE A 57 7.63 -10.33 12.02
CA ILE A 57 7.54 -11.21 13.19
C ILE A 57 6.70 -10.55 14.28
N LEU A 58 6.87 -9.24 14.53
CA LEU A 58 6.06 -8.50 15.50
C LEU A 58 4.59 -8.48 15.09
N ILE A 59 4.29 -8.22 13.82
CA ILE A 59 2.91 -8.25 13.31
C ILE A 59 2.31 -9.65 13.50
N ALA A 60 3.04 -10.70 13.14
CA ALA A 60 2.59 -12.07 13.34
C ALA A 60 2.38 -12.37 14.83
N TYR A 61 3.30 -11.97 15.68
CA TYR A 61 3.17 -12.14 17.12
C TYR A 61 1.91 -11.47 17.66
N TYR A 62 1.69 -10.20 17.35
CA TYR A 62 0.51 -9.47 17.81
C TYR A 62 -0.81 -9.96 17.16
N ALA A 63 -0.75 -10.53 15.95
CA ALA A 63 -1.92 -11.11 15.32
C ALA A 63 -2.46 -12.33 16.09
N PHE A 64 -1.55 -13.10 16.72
CA PHE A 64 -1.89 -14.33 17.44
C PHE A 64 -1.84 -14.20 18.97
N THR A 65 -1.67 -12.98 19.50
CA THR A 65 -1.51 -12.77 20.95
C THR A 65 -2.49 -11.70 21.43
N ASP A 66 -3.14 -11.96 22.58
CA ASP A 66 -3.97 -11.01 23.29
C ASP A 66 -3.11 -10.02 24.10
N THR A 67 -3.75 -8.96 24.64
CA THR A 67 -3.14 -7.95 25.53
C THR A 67 -2.41 -8.55 26.75
N ASN A 68 -2.82 -9.76 27.17
CA ASN A 68 -2.21 -10.51 28.29
C ASN A 68 -1.06 -11.43 27.86
N GLY A 69 -0.71 -11.47 26.57
CA GLY A 69 0.34 -12.35 26.05
C GLY A 69 -0.10 -13.80 25.83
N ALA A 70 -1.40 -14.12 25.96
CA ALA A 70 -1.93 -15.45 25.68
C ALA A 70 -2.18 -15.63 24.18
N PHE A 71 -1.98 -16.86 23.70
CA PHE A 71 -2.32 -17.19 22.30
C PHE A 71 -3.81 -17.14 22.08
N THR A 72 -4.26 -16.34 21.11
CA THR A 72 -5.68 -16.17 20.76
C THR A 72 -5.87 -15.98 19.27
N LEU A 73 -7.04 -16.37 18.78
CA LEU A 73 -7.52 -16.09 17.43
C LEU A 73 -8.59 -14.98 17.42
N ASP A 74 -8.87 -14.37 18.57
CA ASP A 74 -9.91 -13.35 18.69
C ASP A 74 -9.64 -12.11 17.84
N ASN A 75 -8.37 -11.80 17.56
CA ASN A 75 -8.01 -10.73 16.66
C ASN A 75 -8.52 -10.96 15.23
N PHE A 76 -8.54 -12.21 14.77
CA PHE A 76 -9.11 -12.57 13.46
C PHE A 76 -10.64 -12.59 13.50
N ARG A 77 -11.21 -13.00 14.63
CA ARG A 77 -12.66 -12.98 14.84
C ARG A 77 -13.18 -11.55 14.93
N SER A 78 -12.47 -10.66 15.62
CA SER A 78 -12.81 -9.25 15.72
C SER A 78 -12.77 -8.53 14.36
N PHE A 79 -11.93 -8.98 13.43
CA PHE A 79 -11.94 -8.48 12.06
C PHE A 79 -13.29 -8.72 11.36
N TRP A 80 -13.89 -9.88 11.62
CA TRP A 80 -15.21 -10.27 11.08
C TRP A 80 -16.36 -9.59 11.83
N ASP A 81 -16.21 -9.43 13.15
CA ASP A 81 -17.23 -8.88 14.05
C ASP A 81 -17.10 -7.37 14.29
N SER A 82 -16.13 -6.71 13.67
CA SER A 82 -15.78 -5.29 13.85
C SER A 82 -16.98 -4.35 13.67
N ASN A 83 -17.97 -4.75 12.91
CA ASN A 83 -19.20 -3.99 12.69
C ASN A 83 -20.10 -3.92 13.92
N ASN A 84 -20.13 -4.96 14.74
CA ASN A 84 -20.99 -5.01 15.90
C ASN A 84 -20.52 -4.01 16.97
N SER A 85 -19.21 -3.96 17.22
CA SER A 85 -18.62 -3.01 18.17
C SER A 85 -18.76 -1.55 17.71
N MET A 86 -18.62 -1.30 16.41
CA MET A 86 -18.79 0.04 15.84
C MET A 86 -20.25 0.49 15.92
N ARG A 87 -21.20 -0.40 15.65
CA ARG A 87 -22.64 -0.13 15.78
C ARG A 87 -23.04 0.14 17.22
N GLU A 88 -22.51 -0.62 18.16
CA GLU A 88 -22.78 -0.45 19.57
C GLU A 88 -22.30 0.91 20.08
N ASN A 89 -21.10 1.32 19.67
CA ASN A 89 -20.55 2.65 19.93
C ASN A 89 -21.38 3.76 19.28
N LEU A 90 -21.82 3.57 18.04
CA LEU A 90 -22.68 4.55 17.34
C LEU A 90 -24.07 4.66 17.97
N ARG A 91 -24.66 3.53 18.44
CA ARG A 91 -25.90 3.55 19.19
C ARG A 91 -25.78 4.34 20.48
N ALA A 92 -24.68 4.15 21.18
CA ALA A 92 -24.41 4.86 22.44
C ALA A 92 -24.21 6.37 22.25
N LEU A 93 -23.63 6.79 21.11
CA LEU A 93 -23.25 8.19 20.86
C LEU A 93 -24.29 8.96 20.04
N ALA A 94 -24.93 8.37 19.08
CA ALA A 94 -25.71 9.05 18.06
C ALA A 94 -27.15 8.49 17.86
N GLY A 95 -27.53 7.47 18.61
CA GLY A 95 -28.87 6.85 18.53
C GLY A 95 -29.02 5.77 17.48
N ASP A 96 -30.17 5.08 17.53
CA ASP A 96 -30.45 3.91 16.71
C ASP A 96 -30.59 4.20 15.21
N GLU A 97 -31.05 5.39 14.83
CA GLU A 97 -31.21 5.76 13.40
C GLU A 97 -29.87 5.84 12.68
N VAL A 98 -28.86 6.46 13.32
CA VAL A 98 -27.52 6.57 12.75
C VAL A 98 -26.82 5.21 12.71
N ALA A 99 -27.01 4.40 13.73
CA ALA A 99 -26.46 3.04 13.77
C ALA A 99 -27.09 2.12 12.70
N ALA A 100 -28.33 2.36 12.31
CA ALA A 100 -29.01 1.61 11.25
C ALA A 100 -28.53 1.94 9.84
N THR A 101 -27.96 3.14 9.63
CA THR A 101 -27.38 3.57 8.33
C THR A 101 -26.04 2.90 8.05
N VAL A 102 -25.34 2.42 9.09
CA VAL A 102 -24.10 1.64 8.91
C VAL A 102 -24.46 0.29 8.31
N ALA A 103 -23.85 -0.02 7.15
CA ALA A 103 -24.13 -1.21 6.38
C ALA A 103 -24.19 -2.50 7.25
N ARG A 104 -25.11 -3.41 6.91
CA ARG A 104 -25.32 -4.68 7.64
C ARG A 104 -24.14 -5.67 7.54
N GLY A 105 -23.12 -5.35 6.72
CA GLY A 105 -21.91 -6.14 6.57
C GLY A 105 -20.80 -5.78 7.54
N SER A 106 -19.72 -6.52 7.55
CA SER A 106 -18.50 -6.19 8.26
C SER A 106 -17.76 -5.06 7.54
N VAL A 107 -17.56 -3.91 8.18
CA VAL A 107 -16.86 -2.75 7.58
C VAL A 107 -15.51 -3.16 7.01
N ASN A 108 -14.79 -4.04 7.68
CA ASN A 108 -13.50 -4.51 7.24
C ASN A 108 -13.59 -5.36 5.97
N VAL A 109 -14.59 -6.24 5.89
CA VAL A 109 -14.83 -7.09 4.71
C VAL A 109 -15.31 -6.26 3.54
N ASP A 110 -16.24 -5.34 3.75
CA ASP A 110 -16.74 -4.45 2.71
C ASP A 110 -15.61 -3.57 2.16
N THR A 111 -14.76 -3.03 3.05
CA THR A 111 -13.58 -2.26 2.64
C THR A 111 -12.57 -3.12 1.87
N LEU A 112 -12.37 -4.37 2.28
CA LEU A 112 -11.49 -5.31 1.58
C LEU A 112 -12.01 -5.62 0.18
N VAL A 113 -13.29 -5.97 0.07
CA VAL A 113 -13.93 -6.25 -1.24
C VAL A 113 -13.88 -5.02 -2.14
N TYR A 114 -14.19 -3.85 -1.59
CA TYR A 114 -14.10 -2.59 -2.31
C TYR A 114 -12.68 -2.31 -2.80
N SER A 115 -11.67 -2.49 -1.94
CA SER A 115 -10.27 -2.29 -2.28
C SER A 115 -9.80 -3.25 -3.38
N LEU A 116 -10.21 -4.53 -3.31
CA LEU A 116 -9.92 -5.52 -4.35
C LEU A 116 -10.57 -5.17 -5.68
N TRP A 117 -11.82 -4.70 -5.63
CA TRP A 117 -12.53 -4.25 -6.83
C TRP A 117 -11.84 -3.05 -7.49
N MET A 118 -11.46 -2.04 -6.69
CA MET A 118 -10.73 -0.87 -7.17
C MET A 118 -9.35 -1.24 -7.73
N ALA A 119 -8.64 -2.16 -7.08
CA ALA A 119 -7.36 -2.67 -7.57
C ALA A 119 -7.52 -3.42 -8.91
N PHE A 120 -8.55 -4.24 -9.04
CA PHE A 120 -8.87 -4.94 -10.30
C PHE A 120 -9.16 -3.94 -11.43
N LEU A 121 -10.02 -2.96 -11.20
CA LEU A 121 -10.34 -1.91 -12.18
C LEU A 121 -9.09 -1.10 -12.57
N CYS A 122 -8.28 -0.71 -11.59
CA CYS A 122 -7.04 0.01 -11.83
C CYS A 122 -6.09 -0.82 -12.70
N THR A 123 -5.92 -2.09 -12.40
CA THR A 123 -5.06 -3.00 -13.17
C THR A 123 -5.58 -3.19 -14.59
N ALA A 124 -6.89 -3.41 -14.77
CA ALA A 124 -7.50 -3.60 -16.08
C ALA A 124 -7.34 -2.35 -16.97
N ILE A 125 -7.60 -1.16 -16.41
CA ILE A 125 -7.44 0.11 -17.14
C ILE A 125 -5.95 0.37 -17.45
N SER A 126 -5.07 0.15 -16.48
CA SER A 126 -3.63 0.35 -16.67
C SER A 126 -3.06 -0.60 -17.72
N LEU A 127 -3.54 -1.85 -17.77
CA LEU A 127 -3.17 -2.82 -18.80
C LEU A 127 -3.68 -2.39 -20.18
N LEU A 128 -4.95 -1.96 -20.25
CA LEU A 128 -5.57 -1.53 -21.48
C LEU A 128 -4.87 -0.32 -22.11
N LEU A 129 -4.41 0.62 -21.28
CA LEU A 129 -3.67 1.80 -21.72
C LEU A 129 -2.16 1.52 -21.88
N GLY A 130 -1.58 0.75 -20.97
CA GLY A 130 -0.15 0.47 -20.94
C GLY A 130 0.31 -0.45 -22.06
N TYR A 131 -0.48 -1.44 -22.41
CA TYR A 131 -0.13 -2.39 -23.47
C TYR A 131 0.03 -1.71 -24.86
N PRO A 132 -0.94 -0.90 -25.35
CA PRO A 132 -0.73 -0.16 -26.61
C PRO A 132 0.43 0.82 -26.52
N ALA A 133 0.59 1.52 -25.39
CA ALA A 133 1.70 2.44 -25.19
C ALA A 133 3.06 1.73 -25.25
N ALA A 134 3.18 0.56 -24.62
CA ALA A 134 4.39 -0.26 -24.66
C ALA A 134 4.70 -0.77 -26.08
N LEU A 135 3.69 -1.24 -26.81
CA LEU A 135 3.85 -1.66 -28.22
C LEU A 135 4.34 -0.50 -29.09
N PHE A 136 3.75 0.67 -28.90
CA PHE A 136 4.14 1.86 -29.64
C PHE A 136 5.61 2.27 -29.36
N MET A 137 6.04 2.16 -28.10
CA MET A 137 7.43 2.44 -27.73
C MET A 137 8.42 1.36 -28.17
N ALA A 138 7.96 0.11 -28.31
CA ALA A 138 8.80 -1.01 -28.77
C ALA A 138 9.08 -0.98 -30.27
N ASP A 139 8.35 -0.21 -31.06
CA ASP A 139 8.57 -0.12 -32.51
C ASP A 139 9.89 0.60 -32.82
N ARG A 140 10.85 -0.16 -33.34
CA ARG A 140 12.20 0.31 -33.70
C ARG A 140 12.22 1.40 -34.79
N LYS A 141 11.12 1.58 -35.52
CA LYS A 141 11.01 2.62 -36.57
C LYS A 141 10.79 4.01 -35.96
N MET A 142 10.36 4.08 -34.72
CA MET A 142 10.10 5.34 -34.03
C MET A 142 11.36 5.85 -33.31
N LYS A 143 11.98 6.88 -33.87
CA LYS A 143 13.14 7.58 -33.26
C LYS A 143 12.80 8.23 -31.89
N MET A 144 11.52 8.36 -31.56
CA MET A 144 11.03 9.02 -30.35
C MET A 144 10.81 8.07 -29.16
N GLY A 145 11.00 6.75 -29.32
CA GLY A 145 10.73 5.79 -28.24
C GLY A 145 11.47 6.11 -26.95
N SER A 146 12.75 6.48 -27.02
CA SER A 146 13.55 6.84 -25.87
C SER A 146 13.04 8.10 -25.15
N THR A 147 12.58 9.11 -25.89
CA THR A 147 12.04 10.35 -25.31
C THR A 147 10.70 10.10 -24.60
N ILE A 148 9.86 9.23 -25.14
CA ILE A 148 8.58 8.86 -24.53
C ILE A 148 8.82 8.09 -23.23
N VAL A 149 9.80 7.19 -23.19
CA VAL A 149 10.19 6.47 -21.95
C VAL A 149 10.58 7.47 -20.85
N VAL A 150 11.42 8.47 -21.19
CA VAL A 150 11.80 9.50 -20.22
C VAL A 150 10.59 10.28 -19.73
N LEU A 151 9.64 10.61 -20.61
CA LEU A 151 8.41 11.30 -20.24
C LEU A 151 7.56 10.50 -19.25
N PHE A 152 7.52 9.16 -19.35
CA PHE A 152 6.86 8.30 -18.38
C PHE A 152 7.62 8.20 -17.05
N ILE A 153 8.94 8.32 -17.06
CA ILE A 153 9.79 8.21 -15.86
C ILE A 153 9.77 9.51 -15.04
N ILE A 154 9.71 10.67 -15.67
CA ILE A 154 9.71 11.97 -14.97
C ILE A 154 8.65 12.06 -13.87
N PRO A 155 7.37 11.71 -14.10
CA PRO A 155 6.36 11.73 -13.04
C PRO A 155 6.67 10.80 -11.86
N MET A 156 7.44 9.72 -12.05
CA MET A 156 7.80 8.80 -10.98
C MET A 156 8.80 9.42 -9.98
N TRP A 157 9.59 10.38 -10.41
CA TRP A 157 10.58 11.07 -9.57
C TRP A 157 9.94 12.16 -8.70
N MET A 158 8.72 12.56 -9.01
CA MET A 158 7.99 13.50 -8.18
C MET A 158 7.54 12.86 -6.87
N ASN A 159 7.60 13.64 -5.78
CA ASN A 159 7.09 13.21 -4.49
C ASN A 159 5.61 12.86 -4.60
N PHE A 160 5.21 11.73 -3.99
CA PHE A 160 3.83 11.24 -4.00
C PHE A 160 2.83 12.28 -3.45
N LEU A 161 3.19 12.99 -2.35
CA LEU A 161 2.33 14.00 -1.75
C LEU A 161 2.08 15.19 -2.70
N LEU A 162 3.13 15.71 -3.35
CA LEU A 162 2.99 16.79 -4.32
C LEU A 162 2.11 16.39 -5.50
N ARG A 163 2.25 15.17 -5.97
CA ARG A 163 1.42 14.60 -7.03
C ARG A 163 -0.05 14.51 -6.62
N THR A 164 -0.30 14.03 -5.40
CA THR A 164 -1.67 13.94 -4.87
C THR A 164 -2.32 15.31 -4.73
N ILE A 165 -1.60 16.30 -4.19
CA ILE A 165 -2.09 17.69 -4.07
C ILE A 165 -2.37 18.28 -5.46
N ALA A 166 -1.51 18.05 -6.45
CA ALA A 166 -1.73 18.50 -7.81
C ALA A 166 -3.02 17.91 -8.41
N TRP A 167 -3.27 16.60 -8.21
CA TRP A 167 -4.52 15.97 -8.64
C TRP A 167 -5.73 16.53 -7.91
N MET A 168 -5.64 16.79 -6.60
CA MET A 168 -6.74 17.43 -5.85
C MET A 168 -7.06 18.80 -6.43
N SER A 169 -6.05 19.64 -6.69
CA SER A 169 -6.24 20.97 -7.28
C SER A 169 -6.83 20.93 -8.71
N LEU A 170 -6.48 19.91 -9.50
CA LEU A 170 -7.02 19.72 -10.85
C LEU A 170 -8.49 19.29 -10.83
N LEU A 171 -8.88 18.45 -9.85
CA LEU A 171 -10.22 17.88 -9.72
C LEU A 171 -11.18 18.75 -8.89
N GLU A 172 -10.68 19.83 -8.28
CA GLU A 172 -11.48 20.78 -7.50
C GLU A 172 -12.62 21.39 -8.35
N ASP A 173 -13.70 21.83 -7.69
CA ASP A 173 -14.89 22.37 -8.36
C ASP A 173 -14.55 23.57 -9.25
N ASN A 174 -13.54 24.37 -8.88
CA ASN A 174 -12.98 25.45 -9.67
C ASN A 174 -11.67 25.07 -10.39
N GLY A 175 -11.34 23.78 -10.44
CA GLY A 175 -10.13 23.28 -11.05
C GLY A 175 -10.14 23.29 -12.58
N LEU A 176 -8.96 23.06 -13.17
CA LEU A 176 -8.76 23.07 -14.62
C LEU A 176 -9.65 22.06 -15.37
N ILE A 177 -9.90 20.89 -14.76
CA ILE A 177 -10.73 19.84 -15.39
C ILE A 177 -12.18 20.32 -15.48
N ASN A 178 -12.71 20.94 -14.43
CA ASN A 178 -14.06 21.49 -14.45
C ASN A 178 -14.20 22.71 -15.39
N ALA A 179 -13.19 23.56 -15.48
CA ALA A 179 -13.15 24.63 -16.46
C ALA A 179 -13.17 24.10 -17.91
N PHE A 180 -12.45 23.02 -18.17
CA PHE A 180 -12.46 22.35 -19.47
C PHE A 180 -13.81 21.67 -19.78
N LEU A 181 -14.43 21.02 -18.79
CA LEU A 181 -15.77 20.43 -18.94
C LEU A 181 -16.85 21.48 -19.23
N GLU A 182 -16.75 22.62 -18.58
CA GLU A 182 -17.64 23.77 -18.83
C GLU A 182 -17.46 24.33 -20.25
N TRP A 183 -16.20 24.43 -20.71
CA TRP A 183 -15.89 24.90 -22.06
C TRP A 183 -16.47 23.99 -23.16
N ILE A 184 -16.49 22.64 -22.91
CA ILE A 184 -17.09 21.65 -23.83
C ILE A 184 -18.62 21.62 -23.73
N GLY A 185 -19.25 22.33 -22.75
CA GLY A 185 -20.70 22.37 -22.57
C GLY A 185 -21.29 21.24 -21.71
N ILE A 186 -20.45 20.43 -21.02
CA ILE A 186 -20.90 19.35 -20.14
C ILE A 186 -21.33 19.88 -18.76
N GLY A 187 -20.90 21.12 -18.40
CA GLY A 187 -21.16 21.75 -17.12
C GLY A 187 -20.20 21.23 -16.01
N ARG A 188 -20.17 21.94 -14.90
CA ARG A 188 -19.33 21.60 -13.73
C ARG A 188 -19.87 20.37 -13.02
N LYS A 189 -18.98 19.47 -12.61
CA LYS A 189 -19.29 18.26 -11.84
C LYS A 189 -18.43 18.20 -10.58
N HIS A 190 -19.01 17.73 -9.49
CA HIS A 190 -18.25 17.44 -8.28
C HIS A 190 -17.42 16.17 -8.50
N LEU A 191 -16.16 16.37 -8.91
CA LEU A 191 -15.24 15.26 -9.25
C LEU A 191 -14.41 14.82 -8.05
N MET A 192 -14.27 15.70 -7.06
CA MET A 192 -13.47 15.45 -5.86
C MET A 192 -14.19 14.49 -4.91
N TYR A 193 -13.42 13.70 -4.14
CA TYR A 193 -13.94 12.70 -3.18
C TYR A 193 -14.83 11.60 -3.78
N ASN A 194 -14.74 11.38 -5.10
CA ASN A 194 -15.48 10.34 -5.79
C ASN A 194 -14.56 9.12 -6.10
N GLN A 195 -15.16 7.93 -6.22
CA GLN A 195 -14.47 6.70 -6.61
C GLN A 195 -13.70 6.86 -7.92
N SER A 196 -14.25 7.59 -8.88
CA SER A 196 -13.60 7.88 -10.17
C SER A 196 -12.31 8.69 -10.02
N ALA A 197 -12.26 9.65 -9.09
CA ALA A 197 -11.05 10.42 -8.80
C ALA A 197 -9.95 9.56 -8.21
N VAL A 198 -10.31 8.68 -7.27
CA VAL A 198 -9.37 7.71 -6.66
C VAL A 198 -8.82 6.78 -7.74
N LEU A 199 -9.69 6.22 -8.58
CA LEU A 199 -9.30 5.32 -9.66
C LEU A 199 -8.36 6.01 -10.66
N LEU A 200 -8.66 7.25 -11.05
CA LEU A 200 -7.83 8.06 -11.94
C LEU A 200 -6.43 8.27 -11.34
N GLY A 201 -6.36 8.64 -10.06
CA GLY A 201 -5.09 8.81 -9.34
C GLY A 201 -4.29 7.52 -9.25
N MET A 202 -4.96 6.39 -8.99
CA MET A 202 -4.32 5.06 -8.96
C MET A 202 -3.78 4.68 -10.34
N VAL A 203 -4.58 4.80 -11.39
CA VAL A 203 -4.15 4.50 -12.78
C VAL A 203 -2.94 5.35 -13.15
N TYR A 204 -2.98 6.66 -12.89
CA TYR A 204 -1.86 7.55 -13.16
C TYR A 204 -0.58 7.13 -12.43
N ASN A 205 -0.68 6.70 -11.18
CA ASN A 205 0.46 6.27 -10.40
C ASN A 205 1.06 4.94 -10.90
N PHE A 206 0.24 4.00 -11.31
CA PHE A 206 0.68 2.65 -11.68
C PHE A 206 0.94 2.47 -13.18
N LEU A 207 0.39 3.35 -14.03
CA LEU A 207 0.56 3.28 -15.49
C LEU A 207 2.04 3.22 -15.94
N PRO A 208 2.97 4.06 -15.40
CA PRO A 208 4.37 4.01 -15.80
C PRO A 208 5.03 2.65 -15.50
N PHE A 209 4.64 2.01 -14.38
CA PHE A 209 5.17 0.69 -14.02
C PHE A 209 4.64 -0.41 -14.94
N MET A 210 3.40 -0.28 -15.43
CA MET A 210 2.81 -1.23 -16.36
C MET A 210 3.43 -1.12 -17.76
N VAL A 211 3.79 0.08 -18.19
CA VAL A 211 4.42 0.36 -19.48
C VAL A 211 5.88 -0.06 -19.49
#